data_79655241097c8c49170547236313cc63
#
_entry.id   79655241097c8c49170547236313cc63
#
_cell.length_a   1.000
_cell.length_b   1.000
_cell.length_c   1.000
_cell.angle_alpha   90.00
_cell.angle_beta   90.00
_cell.angle_gamma   90.00
#
_symmetry.space_group_name_H-M   'P 1'
#
loop_
_entity.id
_entity.type
_entity.pdbx_description
1 polymer ?
#
loop_
_entity_poly.entity_id
_entity_poly.type
_entity_poly.pdbx_seq_one_letter_code
_entity_poly.pdbx_strand_id
1 'polypeptide(L)'
;MKKHLLASLPFIALSSVVVAAPRFETDAPIAYMTDLSSGAVLFEKNADKQIPPASMAKMMTVYVAFDLIQKGKLKLDDKFRVNEETWKKWNNQGSTMFLGVGDQVSVRELLHGIVTLSGNDACVVLAEGIAGTEPAFVGLMNKRAKELGMLNSRFGNSNGWPDEGVTVVTARDLATLGSATVNNFPKLYDAFYGQDAFEWNGITQSNRNPLMGKVAGADGLKNRREGGWSRFSLVWTAMAAGSRNRSNS
;
A
#
# COMPACT_ATOMS: atom_id res chain seq x y z
N MET A 1 -4.66 -83.03 -0.54
CA MET A 1 -5.60 -81.96 -0.86
C MET A 1 -5.45 -80.85 0.22
N LYS A 2 -4.73 -79.75 -0.06
CA LYS A 2 -4.57 -78.65 0.88
C LYS A 2 -5.58 -77.54 0.53
N LYS A 3 -6.52 -77.28 1.42
CA LYS A 3 -7.51 -76.20 1.26
C LYS A 3 -6.85 -74.88 1.67
N HIS A 4 -6.71 -73.96 0.75
CA HIS A 4 -6.30 -72.59 1.04
C HIS A 4 -7.53 -71.75 1.47
N LEU A 5 -7.52 -71.27 2.73
CA LEU A 5 -8.52 -70.36 3.24
C LEU A 5 -8.09 -68.95 2.87
N LEU A 6 -8.80 -68.27 1.97
CA LEU A 6 -8.61 -66.86 1.68
C LEU A 6 -9.34 -66.04 2.77
N ALA A 7 -8.59 -65.37 3.61
CA ALA A 7 -9.13 -64.40 4.54
C ALA A 7 -9.33 -63.06 3.82
N SER A 8 -10.56 -62.64 3.65
CA SER A 8 -10.93 -61.32 3.14
C SER A 8 -10.84 -60.28 4.29
N LEU A 9 -9.89 -59.32 4.17
CA LEU A 9 -9.81 -58.18 5.07
C LEU A 9 -10.87 -57.14 4.66
N PRO A 10 -11.66 -56.59 5.60
CA PRO A 10 -12.58 -55.50 5.29
C PRO A 10 -11.81 -54.22 5.05
N PHE A 11 -12.05 -53.55 3.94
CA PHE A 11 -11.53 -52.23 3.60
C PHE A 11 -12.37 -51.18 4.32
N ILE A 12 -11.84 -50.63 5.44
CA ILE A 12 -12.47 -49.52 6.14
C ILE A 12 -12.16 -48.24 5.39
N ALA A 13 -13.15 -47.71 4.65
CA ALA A 13 -13.05 -46.38 4.05
C ALA A 13 -13.14 -45.30 5.13
N LEU A 14 -12.02 -44.65 5.44
CA LEU A 14 -12.03 -43.44 6.24
C LEU A 14 -12.64 -42.29 5.42
N SER A 15 -13.87 -41.94 5.74
CA SER A 15 -14.52 -40.73 5.21
C SER A 15 -13.88 -39.52 5.89
N SER A 16 -13.03 -38.81 5.18
CA SER A 16 -12.53 -37.49 5.63
C SER A 16 -13.69 -36.49 5.61
N VAL A 17 -14.09 -36.01 6.80
CA VAL A 17 -15.03 -34.90 6.93
C VAL A 17 -14.30 -33.64 6.48
N VAL A 18 -14.62 -33.17 5.28
CA VAL A 18 -14.16 -31.84 4.83
C VAL A 18 -14.98 -30.80 5.58
N VAL A 19 -14.40 -30.25 6.65
CA VAL A 19 -14.96 -29.07 7.31
C VAL A 19 -14.77 -27.90 6.36
N ALA A 20 -15.88 -27.41 5.77
CA ALA A 20 -15.85 -26.21 4.95
C ALA A 20 -15.33 -25.04 5.80
N ALA A 21 -14.29 -24.36 5.33
CA ALA A 21 -13.81 -23.15 5.99
C ALA A 21 -14.96 -22.12 6.07
N PRO A 22 -15.07 -21.35 7.18
CA PRO A 22 -16.10 -20.31 7.31
C PRO A 22 -16.01 -19.37 6.11
N ARG A 23 -17.13 -19.11 5.45
CA ARG A 23 -17.19 -18.15 4.35
C ARG A 23 -16.94 -16.75 4.92
N PHE A 24 -15.88 -16.11 4.45
CA PHE A 24 -15.68 -14.69 4.75
C PHE A 24 -16.71 -13.87 3.98
N GLU A 25 -17.45 -13.01 4.68
CA GLU A 25 -18.41 -12.09 4.09
C GLU A 25 -18.07 -10.65 4.49
N THR A 26 -18.38 -9.70 3.62
CA THR A 26 -18.18 -8.27 3.88
C THR A 26 -19.24 -7.43 3.20
N ASP A 27 -19.70 -6.37 3.87
CA ASP A 27 -20.58 -5.33 3.32
C ASP A 27 -19.85 -4.39 2.35
N ALA A 28 -18.51 -4.44 2.29
CA ALA A 28 -17.76 -3.65 1.33
C ALA A 28 -18.20 -3.96 -0.10
N PRO A 29 -18.49 -2.94 -0.94
CA PRO A 29 -18.94 -3.14 -2.32
C PRO A 29 -17.83 -3.70 -3.22
N ILE A 30 -16.58 -3.51 -2.84
CA ILE A 30 -15.36 -3.95 -3.53
C ILE A 30 -14.39 -4.47 -2.49
N ALA A 31 -13.87 -5.67 -2.69
CA ALA A 31 -12.86 -6.27 -1.82
C ALA A 31 -11.99 -7.25 -2.58
N TYR A 32 -10.73 -7.33 -2.19
CA TYR A 32 -9.78 -8.32 -2.68
C TYR A 32 -8.81 -8.68 -1.55
N MET A 33 -8.61 -9.97 -1.35
CA MET A 33 -7.70 -10.52 -0.34
C MET A 33 -6.84 -11.60 -0.97
N THR A 34 -5.56 -11.54 -0.72
CA THR A 34 -4.58 -12.52 -1.19
C THR A 34 -3.61 -12.87 -0.07
N ASP A 35 -3.15 -14.10 -0.06
CA ASP A 35 -2.02 -14.54 0.75
C ASP A 35 -0.72 -14.19 0.03
N LEU A 36 0.12 -13.36 0.65
CA LEU A 36 1.37 -12.92 0.05
C LEU A 36 2.41 -14.04 -0.08
N SER A 37 2.33 -15.08 0.73
CA SER A 37 3.29 -16.18 0.72
C SER A 37 3.05 -17.17 -0.43
N SER A 38 1.80 -17.47 -0.71
CA SER A 38 1.39 -18.41 -1.75
C SER A 38 0.87 -17.75 -3.03
N GLY A 39 0.49 -16.47 -2.96
CA GLY A 39 -0.20 -15.77 -4.04
C GLY A 39 -1.67 -16.17 -4.20
N ALA A 40 -2.20 -17.04 -3.31
CA ALA A 40 -3.57 -17.52 -3.40
C ALA A 40 -4.57 -16.38 -3.14
N VAL A 41 -5.62 -16.32 -3.97
CA VAL A 41 -6.75 -15.41 -3.74
C VAL A 41 -7.63 -16.01 -2.65
N LEU A 42 -7.73 -15.32 -1.50
CA LEU A 42 -8.52 -15.75 -0.35
C LEU A 42 -9.97 -15.25 -0.43
N PHE A 43 -10.17 -14.08 -1.02
CA PHE A 43 -11.49 -13.49 -1.22
C PHE A 43 -11.46 -12.45 -2.33
N GLU A 44 -12.54 -12.38 -3.12
CA GLU A 44 -12.73 -11.30 -4.10
C GLU A 44 -14.21 -10.94 -4.26
N LYS A 45 -14.46 -9.64 -4.43
CA LYS A 45 -15.78 -9.07 -4.72
C LYS A 45 -15.58 -7.82 -5.57
N ASN A 46 -16.03 -7.86 -6.82
CA ASN A 46 -15.86 -6.74 -7.77
C ASN A 46 -14.41 -6.23 -7.86
N ALA A 47 -13.42 -7.12 -7.76
CA ALA A 47 -12.00 -6.78 -7.60
C ALA A 47 -11.44 -5.96 -8.78
N ASP A 48 -12.01 -6.12 -9.97
CA ASP A 48 -11.58 -5.45 -11.22
C ASP A 48 -12.39 -4.20 -11.56
N LYS A 49 -13.33 -3.80 -10.68
CA LYS A 49 -14.08 -2.56 -10.86
C LYS A 49 -13.15 -1.37 -10.63
N GLN A 50 -13.06 -0.48 -11.63
CA GLN A 50 -12.30 0.75 -11.52
C GLN A 50 -12.97 1.74 -10.56
N ILE A 51 -12.16 2.32 -9.67
CA ILE A 51 -12.57 3.34 -8.69
C ILE A 51 -11.52 4.44 -8.59
N PRO A 52 -11.89 5.66 -8.22
CA PRO A 52 -10.94 6.68 -7.81
C PRO A 52 -10.22 6.22 -6.53
N PRO A 53 -8.88 6.14 -6.51
CA PRO A 53 -8.14 5.61 -5.36
C PRO A 53 -8.07 6.57 -4.18
N ALA A 54 -8.27 7.86 -4.40
CA ALA A 54 -7.92 8.90 -3.44
C ALA A 54 -6.48 8.69 -2.92
N SER A 55 -6.22 8.84 -1.62
CA SER A 55 -4.89 8.70 -1.03
C SER A 55 -4.22 7.33 -1.22
N MET A 56 -4.93 6.31 -1.72
CA MET A 56 -4.29 5.03 -2.06
C MET A 56 -3.35 5.15 -3.28
N ALA A 57 -3.53 6.18 -4.14
CA ALA A 57 -2.59 6.48 -5.22
C ALA A 57 -1.14 6.71 -4.72
N LYS A 58 -1.00 7.22 -3.48
CA LYS A 58 0.29 7.46 -2.84
C LYS A 58 1.15 6.20 -2.66
N MET A 59 0.53 5.01 -2.68
CA MET A 59 1.28 3.75 -2.69
C MET A 59 2.19 3.67 -3.92
N MET A 60 1.72 4.11 -5.09
CA MET A 60 2.53 4.13 -6.31
C MET A 60 3.62 5.20 -6.24
N THR A 61 3.35 6.36 -5.63
CA THR A 61 4.36 7.40 -5.39
C THR A 61 5.51 6.88 -4.53
N VAL A 62 5.18 6.19 -3.44
CA VAL A 62 6.19 5.54 -2.57
C VAL A 62 6.93 4.43 -3.31
N TYR A 63 6.22 3.60 -4.07
CA TYR A 63 6.83 2.51 -4.85
C TYR A 63 7.87 3.03 -5.84
N VAL A 64 7.56 4.10 -6.58
CA VAL A 64 8.51 4.73 -7.52
C VAL A 64 9.75 5.24 -6.79
N ALA A 65 9.58 5.90 -5.65
CA ALA A 65 10.70 6.39 -4.85
C ALA A 65 11.57 5.23 -4.32
N PHE A 66 10.95 4.16 -3.81
CA PHE A 66 11.66 2.97 -3.34
C PHE A 66 12.46 2.29 -4.47
N ASP A 67 11.88 2.18 -5.66
CA ASP A 67 12.56 1.63 -6.83
C ASP A 67 13.80 2.46 -7.20
N LEU A 68 13.70 3.79 -7.17
CA LEU A 68 14.82 4.68 -7.44
C LEU A 68 15.88 4.61 -6.35
N ILE A 69 15.51 4.49 -5.08
CA ILE A 69 16.45 4.33 -3.95
C ILE A 69 17.19 2.99 -4.08
N GLN A 70 16.48 1.90 -4.35
CA GLN A 70 17.11 0.59 -4.52
C GLN A 70 18.10 0.56 -5.69
N LYS A 71 17.82 1.30 -6.76
CA LYS A 71 18.68 1.46 -7.93
C LYS A 71 19.82 2.47 -7.73
N GLY A 72 19.96 3.08 -6.56
CA GLY A 72 20.96 4.10 -6.27
C GLY A 72 20.78 5.42 -7.05
N LYS A 73 19.61 5.65 -7.65
CA LYS A 73 19.28 6.87 -8.41
C LYS A 73 18.67 7.97 -7.54
N LEU A 74 18.28 7.65 -6.32
CA LEU A 74 17.75 8.54 -5.31
C LEU A 74 18.34 8.13 -3.97
N LYS A 75 18.71 9.09 -3.13
CA LYS A 75 19.20 8.83 -1.77
C LYS A 75 18.20 9.35 -0.75
N LEU A 76 18.12 8.69 0.39
CA LEU A 76 17.23 9.11 1.47
C LEU A 76 17.56 10.51 2.02
N ASP A 77 18.84 10.91 1.92
CA ASP A 77 19.33 12.19 2.44
C ASP A 77 19.37 13.30 1.36
N ASP A 78 18.98 12.99 0.11
CA ASP A 78 18.78 14.01 -0.93
C ASP A 78 17.68 14.96 -0.45
N LYS A 79 17.86 16.27 -0.67
CA LYS A 79 16.92 17.30 -0.21
C LYS A 79 16.25 17.97 -1.39
N PHE A 80 14.95 18.15 -1.27
CA PHE A 80 14.13 18.87 -2.25
C PHE A 80 13.58 20.15 -1.63
N ARG A 81 13.59 21.21 -2.42
CA ARG A 81 13.07 22.51 -1.98
C ARG A 81 11.58 22.62 -2.25
N VAL A 82 10.84 23.07 -1.26
CA VAL A 82 9.43 23.43 -1.42
C VAL A 82 9.32 24.72 -2.19
N ASN A 83 8.80 24.66 -3.42
CA ASN A 83 8.60 25.86 -4.23
C ASN A 83 7.30 26.59 -3.82
N GLU A 84 7.21 27.87 -4.18
CA GLU A 84 6.10 28.73 -3.76
C GLU A 84 4.77 28.32 -4.42
N GLU A 85 4.80 27.82 -5.67
CA GLU A 85 3.59 27.40 -6.39
C GLU A 85 2.99 26.13 -5.76
N THR A 86 3.84 25.14 -5.47
CA THR A 86 3.43 23.92 -4.78
C THR A 86 2.88 24.23 -3.40
N TRP A 87 3.54 25.11 -2.64
CA TRP A 87 3.06 25.54 -1.35
C TRP A 87 1.70 26.23 -1.45
N LYS A 88 1.51 27.21 -2.34
CA LYS A 88 0.24 27.91 -2.54
C LYS A 88 -0.90 26.95 -2.85
N LYS A 89 -0.63 25.93 -3.69
CA LYS A 89 -1.62 24.94 -4.09
C LYS A 89 -1.98 23.97 -2.96
N TRP A 90 -1.00 23.54 -2.16
CA TRP A 90 -1.18 22.41 -1.23
C TRP A 90 -1.20 22.82 0.24
N ASN A 91 -0.89 24.09 0.56
CA ASN A 91 -0.99 24.58 1.93
C ASN A 91 -2.42 24.44 2.45
N ASN A 92 -2.59 23.63 3.51
CA ASN A 92 -3.89 23.30 4.12
C ASN A 92 -4.89 22.57 3.17
N GLN A 93 -4.42 21.94 2.09
CA GLN A 93 -5.27 21.16 1.19
C GLN A 93 -5.30 19.67 1.61
N GLY A 94 -6.33 19.29 2.34
CA GLY A 94 -6.54 17.94 2.84
C GLY A 94 -5.49 17.52 3.86
N SER A 95 -4.91 16.32 3.69
CA SER A 95 -3.83 15.85 4.55
C SER A 95 -2.50 16.49 4.15
N THR A 96 -1.81 17.10 5.09
CA THR A 96 -0.55 17.83 4.83
C THR A 96 0.50 17.50 5.89
N MET A 97 1.75 17.60 5.50
CA MET A 97 2.93 17.56 6.37
C MET A 97 3.23 18.95 6.96
N PHE A 98 2.51 19.99 6.50
CA PHE A 98 2.74 21.41 6.85
C PHE A 98 4.10 21.94 6.42
N LEU A 99 4.46 21.66 5.17
CA LEU A 99 5.70 22.18 4.58
C LEU A 99 5.62 23.69 4.39
N GLY A 100 6.72 24.40 4.69
CA GLY A 100 6.87 25.84 4.48
C GLY A 100 7.52 26.16 3.12
N VAL A 101 7.25 27.36 2.59
CA VAL A 101 7.95 27.85 1.39
C VAL A 101 9.46 27.90 1.62
N GLY A 102 10.21 27.27 0.71
CA GLY A 102 11.67 27.25 0.76
C GLY A 102 12.28 26.19 1.66
N ASP A 103 11.46 25.43 2.41
CA ASP A 103 11.96 24.32 3.20
C ASP A 103 12.79 23.35 2.34
N GLN A 104 13.88 22.87 2.92
CA GLN A 104 14.75 21.84 2.35
C GLN A 104 14.45 20.53 3.05
N VAL A 105 13.65 19.67 2.40
CA VAL A 105 13.11 18.45 3.02
C VAL A 105 13.78 17.24 2.40
N SER A 106 14.32 16.36 3.25
CA SER A 106 14.93 15.13 2.76
C SER A 106 13.89 14.14 2.20
N VAL A 107 14.32 13.29 1.27
CA VAL A 107 13.50 12.20 0.74
C VAL A 107 12.98 11.31 1.88
N ARG A 108 13.78 11.08 2.92
CA ARG A 108 13.38 10.34 4.12
C ARG A 108 12.18 10.99 4.81
N GLU A 109 12.25 12.28 5.08
CA GLU A 109 11.18 13.03 5.74
C GLU A 109 9.92 13.08 4.89
N LEU A 110 10.07 13.31 3.56
CA LEU A 110 8.95 13.28 2.63
C LEU A 110 8.25 11.90 2.61
N LEU A 111 9.01 10.82 2.59
CA LEU A 111 8.46 9.46 2.63
C LEU A 111 7.71 9.18 3.94
N HIS A 112 8.23 9.58 5.11
CA HIS A 112 7.49 9.50 6.37
C HIS A 112 6.22 10.35 6.34
N GLY A 113 6.28 11.58 5.83
CA GLY A 113 5.11 12.45 5.64
C GLY A 113 4.03 11.81 4.75
N ILE A 114 4.44 11.13 3.67
CA ILE A 114 3.51 10.46 2.74
C ILE A 114 2.89 9.20 3.37
N VAL A 115 3.73 8.34 3.95
CA VAL A 115 3.29 7.04 4.48
C VAL A 115 2.45 7.21 5.73
N THR A 116 2.96 7.95 6.73
CA THR A 116 2.35 8.09 8.05
C THR A 116 1.20 9.11 8.04
N LEU A 117 1.43 10.31 7.48
CA LEU A 117 0.49 11.44 7.56
C LEU A 117 -0.43 11.52 6.35
N SER A 118 -0.09 10.84 5.25
CA SER A 118 -0.78 11.00 3.98
C SER A 118 -0.63 12.39 3.36
N GLY A 119 0.51 13.08 3.57
CA GLY A 119 0.78 14.44 3.13
C GLY A 119 0.65 14.60 1.60
N ASN A 120 -0.26 15.49 1.17
CA ASN A 120 -0.42 15.82 -0.25
C ASN A 120 0.73 16.68 -0.74
N ASP A 121 1.12 17.64 0.07
CA ASP A 121 2.27 18.53 -0.13
C ASP A 121 3.56 17.71 -0.28
N ALA A 122 3.81 16.77 0.63
CA ALA A 122 4.98 15.89 0.58
C ALA A 122 5.04 15.05 -0.71
N CYS A 123 3.88 14.55 -1.22
CA CYS A 123 3.84 13.81 -2.49
C CYS A 123 4.30 14.67 -3.68
N VAL A 124 3.80 15.89 -3.76
CA VAL A 124 4.09 16.76 -4.91
C VAL A 124 5.54 17.24 -4.84
N VAL A 125 6.03 17.64 -3.65
CA VAL A 125 7.44 18.01 -3.47
C VAL A 125 8.38 16.85 -3.82
N LEU A 126 8.04 15.61 -3.41
CA LEU A 126 8.82 14.42 -3.80
C LEU A 126 8.78 14.18 -5.31
N ALA A 127 7.62 14.30 -5.94
CA ALA A 127 7.43 14.09 -7.36
C ALA A 127 8.22 15.11 -8.20
N GLU A 128 8.12 16.39 -7.85
CA GLU A 128 8.85 17.48 -8.50
C GLU A 128 10.37 17.35 -8.29
N GLY A 129 10.81 16.99 -7.08
CA GLY A 129 12.21 16.79 -6.79
C GLY A 129 12.84 15.63 -7.58
N ILE A 130 12.08 14.55 -7.80
CA ILE A 130 12.56 13.38 -8.56
C ILE A 130 12.56 13.62 -10.06
N ALA A 131 11.49 14.22 -10.60
CA ALA A 131 11.25 14.28 -12.05
C ALA A 131 11.21 15.70 -12.63
N GLY A 132 11.45 16.71 -11.83
CA GLY A 132 11.39 18.13 -12.22
C GLY A 132 9.96 18.68 -12.24
N THR A 133 8.95 17.87 -12.55
CA THR A 133 7.53 18.23 -12.56
C THR A 133 6.66 17.07 -12.12
N GLU A 134 5.48 17.36 -11.53
CA GLU A 134 4.52 16.30 -11.18
C GLU A 134 4.05 15.50 -12.40
N PRO A 135 3.73 16.09 -13.57
CA PRO A 135 3.37 15.32 -14.78
C PRO A 135 4.48 14.36 -15.25
N ALA A 136 5.75 14.75 -15.19
CA ALA A 136 6.86 13.85 -15.51
C ALA A 136 6.95 12.67 -14.54
N PHE A 137 6.72 12.91 -13.25
CA PHE A 137 6.66 11.87 -12.23
C PHE A 137 5.47 10.91 -12.45
N VAL A 138 4.30 11.44 -12.82
CA VAL A 138 3.12 10.63 -13.19
C VAL A 138 3.45 9.69 -14.37
N GLY A 139 4.28 10.12 -15.30
CA GLY A 139 4.82 9.25 -16.35
C GLY A 139 5.58 8.05 -15.77
N LEU A 140 6.38 8.25 -14.71
CA LEU A 140 7.07 7.16 -14.01
C LEU A 140 6.09 6.24 -13.28
N MET A 141 5.05 6.80 -12.62
CA MET A 141 4.01 6.02 -11.94
C MET A 141 3.31 5.08 -12.93
N ASN A 142 2.86 5.58 -14.06
CA ASN A 142 2.16 4.79 -15.08
C ASN A 142 3.08 3.76 -15.75
N LYS A 143 4.36 4.08 -15.94
CA LYS A 143 5.35 3.12 -16.39
C LYS A 143 5.48 1.95 -15.40
N ARG A 144 5.59 2.23 -14.11
CA ARG A 144 5.68 1.19 -13.07
C ARG A 144 4.40 0.38 -12.95
N ALA A 145 3.24 1.02 -13.06
CA ALA A 145 1.96 0.32 -13.07
C ALA A 145 1.93 -0.73 -14.19
N LYS A 146 2.32 -0.34 -15.41
CA LYS A 146 2.40 -1.27 -16.55
C LYS A 146 3.40 -2.40 -16.33
N GLU A 147 4.60 -2.11 -15.80
CA GLU A 147 5.63 -3.10 -15.49
C GLU A 147 5.19 -4.11 -14.42
N LEU A 148 4.32 -3.69 -13.49
CA LEU A 148 3.72 -4.55 -12.46
C LEU A 148 2.50 -5.33 -12.94
N GLY A 149 2.04 -5.12 -14.18
CA GLY A 149 0.83 -5.75 -14.70
C GLY A 149 -0.48 -5.12 -14.22
N MET A 150 -0.44 -3.91 -13.68
CA MET A 150 -1.63 -3.14 -13.25
C MET A 150 -2.34 -2.54 -14.47
N LEU A 151 -2.91 -3.39 -15.32
CA LEU A 151 -3.42 -2.98 -16.62
C LEU A 151 -4.75 -2.22 -16.56
N ASN A 152 -5.45 -2.30 -15.43
CA ASN A 152 -6.72 -1.61 -15.22
C ASN A 152 -6.58 -0.35 -14.34
N SER A 153 -5.35 0.10 -14.11
CA SER A 153 -5.06 1.29 -13.31
C SER A 153 -4.32 2.34 -14.10
N ARG A 154 -4.63 3.60 -13.82
CA ARG A 154 -3.99 4.78 -14.39
C ARG A 154 -3.89 5.87 -13.33
N PHE A 155 -2.78 6.60 -13.32
CA PHE A 155 -2.51 7.72 -12.44
C PHE A 155 -2.45 9.02 -13.23
N GLY A 156 -3.11 10.08 -12.74
CA GLY A 156 -3.10 11.43 -13.30
C GLY A 156 -2.37 12.43 -12.40
N ASN A 157 -2.15 12.07 -11.13
CA ASN A 157 -1.40 12.88 -10.16
C ASN A 157 -0.70 12.00 -9.12
N SER A 158 0.19 12.60 -8.32
CA SER A 158 1.04 11.88 -7.36
C SER A 158 0.35 11.54 -6.03
N ASN A 159 -0.73 12.21 -5.68
CA ASN A 159 -1.32 12.14 -4.34
C ASN A 159 -2.75 11.58 -4.30
N GLY A 160 -3.37 11.33 -5.45
CA GLY A 160 -4.73 10.83 -5.58
C GLY A 160 -5.81 11.89 -5.32
N TRP A 161 -5.47 13.18 -5.48
CA TRP A 161 -6.47 14.24 -5.46
C TRP A 161 -7.49 14.04 -6.59
N PRO A 162 -8.78 14.36 -6.38
CA PRO A 162 -9.78 14.22 -7.41
C PRO A 162 -9.40 14.94 -8.70
N ASP A 163 -9.48 14.23 -9.84
CA ASP A 163 -9.06 14.68 -11.16
C ASP A 163 -10.03 14.24 -12.27
N GLU A 164 -11.34 14.29 -11.97
CA GLU A 164 -12.43 14.01 -12.91
C GLU A 164 -12.36 12.61 -13.55
N GLY A 165 -11.78 11.65 -12.82
CA GLY A 165 -11.69 10.25 -13.25
C GLY A 165 -10.47 9.93 -14.12
N VAL A 166 -9.47 10.82 -14.17
CA VAL A 166 -8.18 10.51 -14.80
C VAL A 166 -7.45 9.44 -14.01
N THR A 167 -7.41 9.58 -12.66
CA THR A 167 -6.81 8.57 -11.78
C THR A 167 -7.84 7.52 -11.41
N VAL A 168 -7.61 6.29 -11.86
CA VAL A 168 -8.44 5.12 -11.54
C VAL A 168 -7.58 3.92 -11.21
N VAL A 169 -8.06 3.07 -10.30
CA VAL A 169 -7.41 1.82 -9.91
C VAL A 169 -8.44 0.72 -9.68
N THR A 170 -7.99 -0.53 -9.62
CA THR A 170 -8.80 -1.66 -9.16
C THR A 170 -8.27 -2.20 -7.83
N ALA A 171 -9.10 -2.92 -7.07
CA ALA A 171 -8.65 -3.55 -5.84
C ALA A 171 -7.57 -4.61 -6.09
N ARG A 172 -7.69 -5.36 -7.19
CA ARG A 172 -6.67 -6.33 -7.61
C ARG A 172 -5.33 -5.67 -7.91
N ASP A 173 -5.33 -4.58 -8.68
CA ASP A 173 -4.10 -3.85 -9.01
C ASP A 173 -3.45 -3.24 -7.76
N LEU A 174 -4.24 -2.70 -6.83
CA LEU A 174 -3.72 -2.19 -5.56
C LEU A 174 -3.09 -3.30 -4.69
N ALA A 175 -3.67 -4.51 -4.69
CA ALA A 175 -3.08 -5.65 -4.00
C ALA A 175 -1.78 -6.10 -4.68
N THR A 176 -1.73 -6.08 -6.01
CA THR A 176 -0.49 -6.33 -6.79
C THR A 176 0.59 -5.32 -6.40
N LEU A 177 0.27 -4.02 -6.34
CA LEU A 177 1.18 -2.98 -5.91
C LEU A 177 1.66 -3.17 -4.46
N GLY A 178 0.72 -3.54 -3.55
CA GLY A 178 1.04 -3.82 -2.15
C GLY A 178 2.00 -5.00 -2.02
N SER A 179 1.71 -6.10 -2.68
CA SER A 179 2.57 -7.30 -2.71
C SER A 179 3.97 -6.98 -3.26
N ALA A 180 4.02 -6.23 -4.37
CA ALA A 180 5.28 -5.80 -4.96
C ALA A 180 6.09 -4.88 -4.03
N THR A 181 5.42 -3.98 -3.28
CA THR A 181 6.09 -3.08 -2.34
C THR A 181 6.77 -3.87 -1.22
N VAL A 182 6.07 -4.83 -0.62
CA VAL A 182 6.59 -5.67 0.46
C VAL A 182 7.72 -6.57 -0.03
N ASN A 183 7.53 -7.23 -1.18
CA ASN A 183 8.46 -8.24 -1.67
C ASN A 183 9.73 -7.64 -2.30
N ASN A 184 9.59 -6.53 -3.04
CA ASN A 184 10.72 -5.93 -3.74
C ASN A 184 11.56 -5.01 -2.84
N PHE A 185 10.95 -4.43 -1.78
CA PHE A 185 11.60 -3.44 -0.93
C PHE A 185 11.46 -3.74 0.57
N PRO A 186 11.75 -4.96 1.06
CA PRO A 186 11.44 -5.34 2.44
C PRO A 186 12.09 -4.43 3.49
N LYS A 187 13.34 -4.00 3.28
CA LYS A 187 14.04 -3.10 4.20
C LYS A 187 13.45 -1.69 4.23
N LEU A 188 13.06 -1.16 3.06
CA LEU A 188 12.41 0.16 2.98
C LEU A 188 10.98 0.07 3.53
N TYR A 189 10.28 -1.04 3.27
CA TYR A 189 8.98 -1.28 3.86
C TYR A 189 9.06 -1.22 5.40
N ASP A 190 9.95 -1.99 6.00
CA ASP A 190 10.12 -2.03 7.47
C ASP A 190 10.55 -0.68 8.06
N ALA A 191 11.29 0.14 7.29
CA ALA A 191 11.74 1.45 7.75
C ALA A 191 10.64 2.52 7.75
N PHE A 192 9.68 2.46 6.83
CA PHE A 192 8.71 3.53 6.62
C PHE A 192 7.28 3.16 7.03
N TYR A 193 6.89 1.89 6.92
CA TYR A 193 5.56 1.43 7.31
C TYR A 193 5.53 0.98 8.77
N GLY A 194 4.36 0.93 9.40
CA GLY A 194 4.20 0.52 10.79
C GLY A 194 4.64 1.55 11.83
N GLN A 195 4.88 2.80 11.44
CA GLN A 195 5.20 3.88 12.37
C GLN A 195 3.92 4.45 13.00
N ASP A 196 3.90 4.62 14.34
CA ASP A 196 2.71 5.12 15.06
C ASP A 196 2.44 6.60 14.81
N ALA A 197 3.49 7.40 14.65
CA ALA A 197 3.43 8.84 14.43
C ALA A 197 4.65 9.33 13.66
N PHE A 198 4.56 10.54 13.16
CA PHE A 198 5.69 11.27 12.57
C PHE A 198 5.64 12.75 12.99
N GLU A 199 6.81 13.29 13.31
CA GLU A 199 6.97 14.70 13.68
C GLU A 199 7.72 15.47 12.60
N TRP A 200 7.20 16.64 12.25
CA TRP A 200 7.84 17.60 11.38
C TRP A 200 7.70 19.00 11.96
N ASN A 201 8.82 19.74 12.07
CA ASN A 201 8.86 21.12 12.62
C ASN A 201 8.11 21.28 13.96
N GLY A 202 8.27 20.33 14.88
CA GLY A 202 7.61 20.34 16.18
C GLY A 202 6.12 19.97 16.16
N ILE A 203 5.57 19.59 14.99
CA ILE A 203 4.19 19.13 14.85
C ILE A 203 4.17 17.61 14.73
N THR A 204 3.73 16.92 15.77
CA THR A 204 3.56 15.47 15.77
C THR A 204 2.15 15.10 15.31
N GLN A 205 2.04 14.22 14.34
CA GLN A 205 0.78 13.69 13.85
C GLN A 205 0.80 12.15 13.91
N SER A 206 -0.30 11.56 14.36
CA SER A 206 -0.46 10.10 14.44
C SER A 206 -0.69 9.47 13.08
N ASN A 207 -0.29 8.21 12.95
CA ASN A 207 -0.62 7.37 11.80
C ASN A 207 -2.15 7.24 11.69
N ARG A 208 -2.63 7.27 10.45
CA ARG A 208 -4.07 7.25 10.15
C ARG A 208 -4.62 5.85 9.90
N ASN A 209 -3.80 4.81 10.00
CA ASN A 209 -4.26 3.43 9.85
C ASN A 209 -5.09 3.03 11.10
N PRO A 210 -6.40 2.76 10.96
CA PRO A 210 -7.27 2.46 12.10
C PRO A 210 -7.00 1.12 12.75
N LEU A 211 -6.18 0.27 12.13
CA LEU A 211 -5.81 -1.07 12.62
C LEU A 211 -4.52 -1.05 13.44
N MET A 212 -3.74 0.03 13.36
CA MET A 212 -2.51 0.17 14.15
C MET A 212 -2.82 0.05 15.64
N GLY A 213 -2.06 -0.81 16.34
CA GLY A 213 -2.26 -1.11 17.75
C GLY A 213 -3.52 -1.89 18.14
N LYS A 214 -4.42 -2.18 17.19
CA LYS A 214 -5.67 -2.94 17.42
C LYS A 214 -5.62 -4.35 16.86
N VAL A 215 -4.91 -4.55 15.77
CA VAL A 215 -4.75 -5.85 15.12
C VAL A 215 -3.29 -6.21 15.10
N ALA A 216 -2.93 -7.32 15.75
CA ALA A 216 -1.55 -7.78 15.78
C ALA A 216 -1.02 -8.03 14.35
N GLY A 217 0.15 -7.47 14.04
CA GLY A 217 0.77 -7.58 12.72
C GLY A 217 0.23 -6.63 11.65
N ALA A 218 -0.72 -5.75 11.97
CA ALA A 218 -1.17 -4.71 11.04
C ALA A 218 -0.14 -3.57 10.98
N ASP A 219 0.51 -3.37 9.83
CA ASP A 219 1.61 -2.41 9.68
C ASP A 219 1.47 -1.46 8.47
N GLY A 220 0.56 -1.72 7.56
CA GLY A 220 0.42 -0.90 6.34
C GLY A 220 -0.82 -1.26 5.55
N LEU A 221 -0.97 -0.87 4.28
CA LEU A 221 -0.12 0.06 3.53
C LEU A 221 -0.72 1.46 3.53
N LYS A 222 -2.02 1.59 3.16
CA LYS A 222 -2.67 2.89 3.02
C LYS A 222 -4.16 2.79 3.24
N ASN A 223 -4.73 3.76 3.92
CA ASN A 223 -6.16 3.93 4.05
C ASN A 223 -6.67 5.12 3.22
N ARG A 224 -7.97 5.11 2.93
CA ARG A 224 -8.70 6.21 2.34
C ARG A 224 -9.63 6.82 3.39
N ARG A 225 -9.56 8.13 3.61
CA ARG A 225 -10.56 8.88 4.36
C ARG A 225 -11.21 9.88 3.42
N GLU A 226 -12.50 9.69 3.14
CA GLU A 226 -13.31 10.70 2.44
C GLU A 226 -14.17 11.45 3.44
N GLY A 227 -14.25 12.76 3.25
CA GLY A 227 -15.17 13.61 4.00
C GLY A 227 -16.62 13.21 3.72
N GLY A 228 -17.37 12.81 4.75
CA GLY A 228 -18.81 12.67 4.69
C GLY A 228 -19.40 11.29 4.37
N TRP A 229 -18.65 10.31 3.87
CA TRP A 229 -19.13 8.94 3.66
C TRP A 229 -18.19 7.92 4.29
N SER A 230 -18.69 7.20 5.28
CA SER A 230 -17.97 6.19 6.06
C SER A 230 -17.75 4.89 5.27
N ARG A 231 -17.01 4.95 4.15
CA ARG A 231 -16.55 3.75 3.43
C ARG A 231 -15.04 3.72 3.44
N PHE A 232 -14.49 2.94 4.33
CA PHE A 232 -13.06 2.66 4.37
C PHE A 232 -12.72 1.66 3.27
N SER A 233 -11.84 2.03 2.36
CA SER A 233 -11.12 1.06 1.53
C SER A 233 -9.75 0.89 2.18
N LEU A 234 -9.47 -0.31 2.64
CA LEU A 234 -8.22 -0.66 3.28
C LEU A 234 -7.47 -1.60 2.34
N VAL A 235 -6.29 -1.19 1.87
CA VAL A 235 -5.33 -2.14 1.33
C VAL A 235 -4.53 -2.63 2.53
N TRP A 236 -4.86 -3.83 2.98
CA TRP A 236 -4.22 -4.46 4.11
C TRP A 236 -3.43 -5.68 3.64
N THR A 237 -2.18 -5.75 4.05
CA THR A 237 -1.38 -6.96 3.97
C THR A 237 -1.30 -7.54 5.37
N ALA A 238 -2.04 -8.62 5.64
CA ALA A 238 -1.72 -9.46 6.77
C ALA A 238 -0.62 -10.41 6.32
N MET A 239 0.56 -10.29 6.88
CA MET A 239 1.47 -11.42 6.86
C MET A 239 0.94 -12.41 7.87
N ALA A 240 0.62 -13.64 7.43
CA ALA A 240 0.44 -14.75 8.34
C ALA A 240 1.67 -14.82 9.24
N ALA A 241 1.44 -14.96 10.55
CA ALA A 241 2.48 -14.97 11.58
C ALA A 241 3.45 -16.15 11.38
N GLY A 242 4.42 -15.95 10.49
CA GLY A 242 5.63 -16.70 10.31
C GLY A 242 6.78 -15.81 10.72
N SER A 243 7.07 -15.80 12.03
CA SER A 243 8.32 -15.38 12.67
C SER A 243 9.11 -14.24 11.98
N ARG A 244 8.71 -12.99 12.19
CA ARG A 244 9.71 -11.95 12.33
C ARG A 244 9.97 -11.76 13.83
N ASN A 245 10.99 -12.44 14.35
CA ASN A 245 11.62 -12.07 15.60
C ASN A 245 12.14 -10.64 15.40
N ARG A 246 11.47 -9.65 15.95
CA ARG A 246 12.11 -8.37 16.26
C ARG A 246 13.13 -8.68 17.34
N SER A 247 14.39 -8.92 16.97
CA SER A 247 15.48 -8.87 17.90
C SER A 247 15.56 -7.43 18.43
N ASN A 248 15.13 -7.25 19.67
CA ASN A 248 15.48 -6.08 20.46
C ASN A 248 16.99 -6.00 20.54
N SER A 249 17.57 -4.99 19.96
CA SER A 249 18.91 -4.50 20.29
C SER A 249 18.91 -2.99 20.10
#